data_5bdb9702602fa8fc61b35353a6e4e37f
#
_entry.id   5bdb9702602fa8fc61b35353a6e4e37f
#
_cell.length_a   1.000
_cell.length_b   1.000
_cell.length_c   1.000
_cell.angle_alpha   90.00
_cell.angle_beta   90.00
_cell.angle_gamma   90.00
#
_symmetry.space_group_name_H-M   'P 1'
#
loop_
_entity.id
_entity.type
_entity.pdbx_description
1 polymer ?
#
loop_
_entity_poly.entity_id
_entity_poly.type
_entity_poly.pdbx_seq_one_letter_code
_entity_poly.pdbx_strand_id
1 'polypeptide(L)'
;MDSTLRKDYRLIAFDLDDTLAPSKSPLPDQMAAALRRLLDLVDVCVISGGQFGQFSSQLLDNLGASAEQLGRLHLMPTCGTRYMRCIDGQWTEIYARDLTACERRRVMEVLESQARKLGLWREDTWGPVLEDRGSQITFSALGQEAPLEEKRAWDPDGRKKEALRAAGAALLPELEVRSGGSTSVDVTRKGIDKAYGIGE
;
A
#
# COMPACT_ATOMS: atom_id res chain seq x y z
N MET A 1 -32.60 -4.89 -24.96
CA MET A 1 -31.24 -5.03 -24.38
C MET A 1 -30.42 -3.88 -24.90
N ASP A 2 -30.15 -2.96 -24.05
CA ASP A 2 -29.61 -1.63 -24.38
C ASP A 2 -28.14 -1.73 -24.79
N SER A 3 -27.83 -1.34 -26.04
CA SER A 3 -26.50 -1.46 -26.68
C SER A 3 -25.57 -0.26 -26.35
N THR A 4 -25.88 0.50 -25.31
CA THR A 4 -25.27 1.82 -25.04
C THR A 4 -24.07 1.82 -24.12
N LEU A 5 -23.54 0.67 -23.66
CA LEU A 5 -22.41 0.61 -22.72
C LEU A 5 -21.25 -0.28 -23.18
N ARG A 6 -20.93 -0.32 -24.47
CA ARG A 6 -19.61 -0.82 -24.90
C ARG A 6 -18.63 0.35 -24.95
N LYS A 7 -18.20 0.83 -23.77
CA LYS A 7 -16.89 1.45 -23.68
C LYS A 7 -15.87 0.32 -23.74
N ASP A 8 -15.00 0.32 -24.73
CA ASP A 8 -13.90 -0.64 -24.86
C ASP A 8 -12.85 -0.31 -23.80
N TYR A 9 -13.11 -0.73 -22.55
CA TYR A 9 -12.12 -0.63 -21.49
C TYR A 9 -10.99 -1.63 -21.78
N ARG A 10 -9.76 -1.15 -21.83
CA ARG A 10 -8.56 -1.99 -21.99
C ARG A 10 -7.99 -2.40 -20.66
N LEU A 11 -8.15 -1.58 -19.64
CA LEU A 11 -7.64 -1.76 -18.29
C LEU A 11 -8.71 -1.37 -17.28
N ILE A 12 -8.84 -2.16 -16.22
CA ILE A 12 -9.66 -1.84 -15.05
C ILE A 12 -8.77 -1.87 -13.81
N ALA A 13 -8.79 -0.79 -13.03
CA ALA A 13 -7.98 -0.67 -11.82
C ALA A 13 -8.82 -0.85 -10.55
N PHE A 14 -8.28 -1.57 -9.57
CA PHE A 14 -8.88 -1.82 -8.26
C PHE A 14 -7.91 -1.47 -7.14
N ASP A 15 -8.45 -1.03 -6.01
CA ASP A 15 -7.78 -1.13 -4.72
C ASP A 15 -7.80 -2.57 -4.23
N LEU A 16 -6.88 -2.94 -3.35
CA LEU A 16 -6.79 -4.27 -2.77
C LEU A 16 -7.59 -4.37 -1.47
N ASP A 17 -7.17 -3.61 -0.45
CA ASP A 17 -7.75 -3.67 0.90
C ASP A 17 -9.16 -3.06 0.92
N ASP A 18 -10.11 -3.77 1.54
CA ASP A 18 -11.52 -3.40 1.67
C ASP A 18 -12.23 -3.15 0.32
N THR A 19 -11.62 -3.61 -0.79
CA THR A 19 -12.18 -3.59 -2.14
C THR A 19 -12.21 -4.99 -2.75
N LEU A 20 -11.06 -5.60 -3.02
CA LEU A 20 -10.98 -6.98 -3.53
C LEU A 20 -11.01 -8.00 -2.40
N ALA A 21 -10.44 -7.68 -1.24
CA ALA A 21 -10.43 -8.52 -0.05
C ALA A 21 -10.55 -7.66 1.21
N PRO A 22 -11.05 -8.21 2.34
CA PRO A 22 -10.95 -7.52 3.62
C PRO A 22 -9.49 -7.19 3.94
N SER A 23 -9.25 -6.07 4.60
CA SER A 23 -7.89 -5.57 4.86
C SER A 23 -6.98 -6.65 5.46
N LYS A 24 -5.84 -6.86 4.81
CA LYS A 24 -4.79 -7.85 5.16
C LYS A 24 -5.30 -9.30 5.26
N SER A 25 -6.38 -9.62 4.58
CA SER A 25 -6.96 -10.96 4.52
C SER A 25 -6.81 -11.58 3.13
N PRO A 26 -6.80 -12.91 3.02
CA PRO A 26 -6.77 -13.60 1.72
C PRO A 26 -7.94 -13.19 0.82
N LEU A 27 -7.69 -13.19 -0.49
CA LEU A 27 -8.72 -12.98 -1.51
C LEU A 27 -9.80 -14.06 -1.40
N PRO A 28 -11.09 -13.71 -1.24
CA PRO A 28 -12.17 -14.69 -1.19
C PRO A 28 -12.32 -15.45 -2.50
N ASP A 29 -12.65 -16.75 -2.45
CA ASP A 29 -12.80 -17.62 -3.63
C ASP A 29 -13.74 -17.05 -4.70
N GLN A 30 -14.86 -16.45 -4.27
CA GLN A 30 -15.83 -15.84 -5.16
C GLN A 30 -15.22 -14.63 -5.90
N MET A 31 -14.42 -13.83 -5.21
CA MET A 31 -13.72 -12.68 -5.80
C MET A 31 -12.60 -13.17 -6.73
N ALA A 32 -11.85 -14.19 -6.34
CA ALA A 32 -10.83 -14.82 -7.19
C ALA A 32 -11.44 -15.33 -8.51
N ALA A 33 -12.58 -16.00 -8.45
CA ALA A 33 -13.28 -16.47 -9.65
C ALA A 33 -13.78 -15.30 -10.54
N ALA A 34 -14.27 -14.22 -9.94
CA ALA A 34 -14.69 -13.02 -10.70
C ALA A 34 -13.49 -12.33 -11.38
N LEU A 35 -12.37 -12.22 -10.65
CA LEU A 35 -11.16 -11.58 -11.16
C LEU A 35 -10.52 -12.37 -12.30
N ARG A 36 -10.47 -13.70 -12.21
CA ARG A 36 -10.02 -14.56 -13.32
C ARG A 36 -10.86 -14.36 -14.59
N ARG A 37 -12.19 -14.34 -14.45
CA ARG A 37 -13.09 -14.06 -15.61
C ARG A 37 -12.88 -12.67 -16.19
N LEU A 38 -12.55 -11.69 -15.36
CA LEU A 38 -12.23 -10.34 -15.84
C LEU A 38 -10.91 -10.33 -16.61
N LEU A 39 -9.89 -11.03 -16.11
CA LEU A 39 -8.59 -11.19 -16.78
C LEU A 39 -8.67 -11.90 -18.13
N ASP A 40 -9.71 -12.70 -18.38
CA ASP A 40 -9.96 -13.27 -19.72
C ASP A 40 -10.42 -12.19 -20.75
N LEU A 41 -10.93 -11.06 -20.28
CA LEU A 41 -11.52 -10.02 -21.11
C LEU A 41 -10.65 -8.77 -21.28
N VAL A 42 -10.05 -8.30 -20.20
CA VAL A 42 -9.29 -7.03 -20.14
C VAL A 42 -8.08 -7.18 -19.21
N ASP A 43 -7.16 -6.23 -19.33
CA ASP A 43 -6.07 -6.10 -18.37
C ASP A 43 -6.62 -5.58 -17.02
N VAL A 44 -6.04 -6.04 -15.93
CA VAL A 44 -6.43 -5.62 -14.57
C VAL A 44 -5.22 -5.05 -13.84
N CYS A 45 -5.38 -3.87 -13.26
CA CYS A 45 -4.40 -3.26 -12.36
C CYS A 45 -4.89 -3.36 -10.92
N VAL A 46 -4.05 -3.85 -10.01
CA VAL A 46 -4.32 -3.77 -8.58
C VAL A 46 -3.30 -2.83 -7.95
N ILE A 47 -3.78 -1.77 -7.29
CA ILE A 47 -2.96 -0.73 -6.68
C ILE A 47 -3.30 -0.60 -5.19
N SER A 48 -2.29 -0.66 -4.32
CA SER A 48 -2.45 -0.55 -2.86
C SER A 48 -1.24 0.11 -2.21
N GLY A 49 -1.41 0.67 -1.02
CA GLY A 49 -0.31 1.16 -0.18
C GLY A 49 0.60 0.06 0.39
N GLY A 50 0.21 -1.21 0.27
CA GLY A 50 0.99 -2.36 0.74
C GLY A 50 2.21 -2.65 -0.11
N GLN A 51 3.16 -3.40 0.47
CA GLN A 51 4.33 -3.93 -0.26
C GLN A 51 3.95 -5.12 -1.15
N PHE A 52 4.82 -5.50 -2.10
CA PHE A 52 4.61 -6.64 -2.98
C PHE A 52 4.35 -7.96 -2.22
N GLY A 53 5.00 -8.18 -1.08
CA GLY A 53 4.74 -9.35 -0.23
C GLY A 53 3.27 -9.47 0.23
N GLN A 54 2.60 -8.33 0.47
CA GLN A 54 1.17 -8.32 0.78
C GLN A 54 0.34 -8.74 -0.46
N PHE A 55 0.68 -8.26 -1.65
CA PHE A 55 0.03 -8.71 -2.89
C PHE A 55 0.22 -10.21 -3.11
N SER A 56 1.40 -10.74 -2.81
CA SER A 56 1.67 -12.18 -2.92
C SER A 56 0.74 -12.97 -2.01
N SER A 57 0.80 -12.75 -0.71
CA SER A 57 0.05 -13.53 0.28
C SER A 57 -1.46 -13.30 0.23
N GLN A 58 -1.90 -12.08 -0.04
CA GLN A 58 -3.32 -11.72 -0.03
C GLN A 58 -4.02 -12.01 -1.35
N LEU A 59 -3.38 -11.71 -2.47
CA LEU A 59 -3.96 -11.80 -3.82
C LEU A 59 -3.45 -13.02 -4.58
N LEU A 60 -2.15 -13.11 -4.85
CA LEU A 60 -1.59 -14.07 -5.80
C LEU A 60 -1.72 -15.52 -5.34
N ASP A 61 -1.42 -15.80 -4.07
CA ASP A 61 -1.49 -17.14 -3.49
C ASP A 61 -2.92 -17.68 -3.46
N ASN A 62 -3.93 -16.82 -3.60
CA ASN A 62 -5.35 -17.14 -3.54
C ASN A 62 -6.08 -16.96 -4.89
N LEU A 63 -5.42 -16.39 -5.91
CA LEU A 63 -6.06 -16.06 -7.17
C LEU A 63 -6.29 -17.32 -8.05
N GLY A 64 -5.33 -18.25 -8.07
CA GLY A 64 -5.43 -19.45 -8.90
C GLY A 64 -5.54 -19.18 -10.41
N ALA A 65 -4.88 -18.12 -10.89
CA ALA A 65 -4.91 -17.66 -12.28
C ALA A 65 -3.93 -18.45 -13.16
N SER A 66 -4.25 -18.59 -14.44
CA SER A 66 -3.35 -19.16 -15.45
C SER A 66 -2.18 -18.20 -15.78
N ALA A 67 -1.14 -18.71 -16.41
CA ALA A 67 -0.02 -17.88 -16.86
C ALA A 67 -0.46 -16.77 -17.82
N GLU A 68 -1.42 -17.00 -18.68
CA GLU A 68 -2.00 -16.01 -19.59
C GLU A 68 -2.71 -14.90 -18.80
N GLN A 69 -3.56 -15.28 -17.83
CA GLN A 69 -4.26 -14.34 -16.95
C GLN A 69 -3.26 -13.50 -16.11
N LEU A 70 -2.21 -14.13 -15.57
CA LEU A 70 -1.16 -13.42 -14.82
C LEU A 70 -0.40 -12.43 -15.72
N GLY A 71 -0.21 -12.73 -17.00
CA GLY A 71 0.39 -11.80 -17.97
C GLY A 71 -0.43 -10.52 -18.19
N ARG A 72 -1.73 -10.55 -17.89
CA ARG A 72 -2.67 -9.41 -17.98
C ARG A 72 -2.89 -8.71 -16.63
N LEU A 73 -2.25 -9.19 -15.57
CA LEU A 73 -2.35 -8.60 -14.24
C LEU A 73 -1.18 -7.66 -13.98
N HIS A 74 -1.50 -6.42 -13.68
CA HIS A 74 -0.59 -5.36 -13.31
C HIS A 74 -0.66 -5.13 -11.81
N LEU A 75 0.47 -5.14 -11.12
CA LEU A 75 0.49 -4.86 -9.68
C LEU A 75 1.27 -3.60 -9.41
N MET A 76 0.67 -2.71 -8.61
CA MET A 76 1.23 -1.42 -8.24
C MET A 76 1.31 -1.28 -6.71
N PRO A 77 2.31 -1.92 -6.08
CA PRO A 77 2.60 -1.75 -4.66
C PRO A 77 2.99 -0.31 -4.32
N THR A 78 2.89 0.03 -3.03
CA THR A 78 3.28 1.33 -2.46
C THR A 78 2.71 2.51 -3.26
N CYS A 79 1.38 2.44 -3.52
CA CYS A 79 0.64 3.46 -4.27
C CYS A 79 1.18 3.72 -5.69
N GLY A 80 1.73 2.70 -6.35
CA GLY A 80 2.24 2.80 -7.72
C GLY A 80 3.67 3.32 -7.84
N THR A 81 4.40 3.49 -6.74
CA THR A 81 5.85 3.78 -6.79
C THR A 81 6.67 2.57 -7.19
N ARG A 82 6.06 1.39 -7.17
CA ARG A 82 6.58 0.15 -7.76
C ARG A 82 5.56 -0.39 -8.75
N TYR A 83 6.07 -0.95 -9.83
CA TYR A 83 5.26 -1.61 -10.83
C TYR A 83 5.83 -3.00 -11.11
N MET A 84 4.97 -4.00 -10.97
CA MET A 84 5.31 -5.41 -11.14
C MET A 84 4.49 -6.03 -12.27
N ARG A 85 5.12 -6.83 -13.11
CA ARG A 85 4.49 -7.63 -14.18
C ARG A 85 4.90 -9.09 -14.05
N CYS A 86 4.01 -9.99 -14.39
CA CYS A 86 4.36 -11.39 -14.60
C CYS A 86 4.90 -11.56 -16.03
N ILE A 87 6.19 -11.85 -16.15
CA ILE A 87 6.90 -12.09 -17.42
C ILE A 87 7.48 -13.50 -17.36
N ASP A 88 7.13 -14.34 -18.31
CA ASP A 88 7.57 -15.74 -18.39
C ASP A 88 7.33 -16.53 -17.07
N GLY A 89 6.17 -16.24 -16.42
CA GLY A 89 5.78 -16.88 -15.17
C GLY A 89 6.48 -16.33 -13.92
N GLN A 90 7.28 -15.28 -14.03
CA GLN A 90 7.98 -14.66 -12.91
C GLN A 90 7.55 -13.20 -12.70
N TRP A 91 7.33 -12.83 -11.45
CA TRP A 91 7.03 -11.45 -11.09
C TRP A 91 8.30 -10.61 -11.17
N THR A 92 8.30 -9.67 -12.11
CA THR A 92 9.44 -8.80 -12.44
C THR A 92 9.09 -7.37 -12.08
N GLU A 93 9.96 -6.69 -11.34
CA GLU A 93 9.86 -5.26 -11.09
C GLU A 93 10.24 -4.48 -12.35
N ILE A 94 9.28 -3.74 -12.92
CA ILE A 94 9.48 -2.92 -14.11
C ILE A 94 10.12 -1.59 -13.74
N TYR A 95 9.66 -0.98 -12.64
CA TYR A 95 10.30 0.17 -12.02
C TYR A 95 10.08 0.23 -10.51
N ALA A 96 10.98 0.95 -9.82
CA ALA A 96 10.85 1.40 -8.45
C ALA A 96 11.26 2.88 -8.34
N ARG A 97 10.48 3.67 -7.61
CA ARG A 97 10.72 5.11 -7.34
C ARG A 97 11.11 5.30 -5.87
N ASP A 98 12.18 4.67 -5.45
CA ASP A 98 12.62 4.68 -4.06
C ASP A 98 13.11 6.06 -3.60
N LEU A 99 12.95 6.31 -2.30
CA LEU A 99 13.67 7.35 -1.58
C LEU A 99 15.17 7.02 -1.59
N THR A 100 16.02 8.03 -1.67
CA THR A 100 17.45 7.83 -1.53
C THR A 100 17.79 7.32 -0.11
N ALA A 101 18.95 6.69 0.05
CA ALA A 101 19.40 6.21 1.36
C ALA A 101 19.48 7.34 2.40
N CYS A 102 19.85 8.57 1.96
CA CYS A 102 19.91 9.75 2.81
C CYS A 102 18.50 10.20 3.25
N GLU A 103 17.56 10.27 2.30
CA GLU A 103 16.15 10.61 2.60
C GLU A 103 15.53 9.59 3.57
N ARG A 104 15.71 8.29 3.32
CA ARG A 104 15.17 7.23 4.19
C ARG A 104 15.67 7.34 5.62
N ARG A 105 17.00 7.51 5.80
CA ARG A 105 17.61 7.70 7.11
C ARG A 105 17.04 8.92 7.82
N ARG A 106 17.02 10.07 7.14
CA ARG A 106 16.47 11.31 7.68
C ARG A 106 15.02 11.18 8.10
N VAL A 107 14.19 10.54 7.28
CA VAL A 107 12.78 10.30 7.61
C VAL A 107 12.63 9.44 8.87
N MET A 108 13.38 8.35 8.98
CA MET A 108 13.35 7.48 10.16
C MET A 108 13.77 8.23 11.43
N GLU A 109 14.86 9.00 11.37
CA GLU A 109 15.35 9.84 12.49
C GLU A 109 14.32 10.89 12.92
N VAL A 110 13.67 11.55 11.96
CA VAL A 110 12.64 12.56 12.24
C VAL A 110 11.41 11.91 12.87
N LEU A 111 10.89 10.82 12.30
CA LEU A 111 9.70 10.15 12.83
C LEU A 111 9.95 9.59 14.23
N GLU A 112 11.08 8.93 14.48
CA GLU A 112 11.46 8.45 15.80
C GLU A 112 11.56 9.58 16.80
N SER A 113 12.35 10.62 16.47
CA SER A 113 12.56 11.78 17.35
C SER A 113 11.24 12.47 17.71
N GLN A 114 10.35 12.70 16.74
CA GLN A 114 9.06 13.34 16.99
C GLN A 114 8.10 12.42 17.75
N ALA A 115 8.07 11.13 17.43
CA ALA A 115 7.26 10.16 18.19
C ALA A 115 7.69 10.08 19.66
N ARG A 116 9.00 10.10 19.95
CA ARG A 116 9.53 10.14 21.34
C ARG A 116 9.14 11.42 22.05
N LYS A 117 9.29 12.59 21.40
CA LYS A 117 8.89 13.89 21.96
C LYS A 117 7.40 13.98 22.28
N LEU A 118 6.57 13.37 21.46
CA LEU A 118 5.11 13.33 21.63
C LEU A 118 4.62 12.22 22.58
N GLY A 119 5.52 11.37 23.11
CA GLY A 119 5.16 10.23 23.95
C GLY A 119 4.43 9.12 23.20
N LEU A 120 4.62 9.03 21.87
CA LEU A 120 3.97 8.05 21.00
C LEU A 120 4.85 6.84 20.68
N TRP A 121 6.15 6.93 20.99
CA TRP A 121 7.08 5.81 20.80
C TRP A 121 6.91 4.76 21.88
N ARG A 122 6.83 3.49 21.48
CA ARG A 122 6.74 2.34 22.38
C ARG A 122 7.80 1.33 22.00
N GLU A 123 8.37 0.67 23.02
CA GLU A 123 9.32 -0.43 22.82
C GLU A 123 8.60 -1.80 22.81
N ASP A 124 7.47 -1.91 23.52
CA ASP A 124 6.61 -3.10 23.52
C ASP A 124 5.53 -2.96 22.44
N THR A 125 5.79 -3.56 21.27
CA THR A 125 4.95 -3.45 20.09
C THR A 125 4.81 -4.77 19.35
N TRP A 126 3.76 -4.90 18.55
CA TRP A 126 3.52 -6.04 17.66
C TRP A 126 4.25 -5.82 16.33
N GLY A 127 5.53 -6.17 16.30
CA GLY A 127 6.42 -5.96 15.16
C GLY A 127 7.01 -4.54 15.08
N PRO A 128 7.73 -4.21 14.00
CA PRO A 128 8.46 -2.95 13.87
C PRO A 128 7.57 -1.72 13.91
N VAL A 129 8.03 -0.69 14.64
CA VAL A 129 7.39 0.64 14.68
C VAL A 129 7.69 1.44 13.43
N LEU A 130 8.91 1.34 12.90
CA LEU A 130 9.33 1.95 11.64
C LEU A 130 9.59 0.86 10.61
N GLU A 131 9.04 1.04 9.41
CA GLU A 131 9.19 0.13 8.29
C GLU A 131 9.67 0.90 7.06
N ASP A 132 10.83 0.49 6.53
CA ASP A 132 11.38 0.98 5.26
C ASP A 132 10.83 0.13 4.10
N ARG A 133 10.00 0.74 3.25
CA ARG A 133 9.40 0.13 2.06
C ARG A 133 10.08 0.59 0.78
N GLY A 134 11.26 1.23 0.89
CA GLY A 134 12.00 1.81 -0.22
C GLY A 134 11.45 3.17 -0.63
N SER A 135 10.30 3.23 -1.27
CA SER A 135 9.64 4.46 -1.72
C SER A 135 8.78 5.14 -0.64
N GLN A 136 8.53 4.44 0.47
CA GLN A 136 7.72 4.89 1.60
C GLN A 136 8.36 4.45 2.91
N ILE A 137 8.37 5.34 3.90
CA ILE A 137 8.66 5.00 5.29
C ILE A 137 7.37 5.08 6.07
N THR A 138 7.04 4.01 6.79
CA THR A 138 5.82 3.92 7.61
C THR A 138 6.18 3.87 9.08
N PHE A 139 5.62 4.79 9.88
CA PHE A 139 5.55 4.68 11.32
C PHE A 139 4.25 3.99 11.71
N SER A 140 4.30 3.01 12.59
CA SER A 140 3.13 2.31 13.17
C SER A 140 3.27 2.25 14.68
N ALA A 141 2.49 3.04 15.38
CA ALA A 141 2.66 3.26 16.83
C ALA A 141 2.57 2.00 17.69
N LEU A 142 1.84 0.98 17.25
CA LEU A 142 1.71 -0.31 17.91
C LEU A 142 2.44 -1.45 17.17
N GLY A 143 3.19 -1.12 16.12
CA GLY A 143 3.75 -2.12 15.20
C GLY A 143 2.73 -2.58 14.14
N GLN A 144 3.24 -3.21 13.07
CA GLN A 144 2.42 -3.61 11.92
C GLN A 144 1.45 -4.74 12.23
N GLU A 145 1.80 -5.63 13.17
CA GLU A 145 1.07 -6.86 13.49
C GLU A 145 0.08 -6.70 14.66
N ALA A 146 -0.11 -5.47 15.17
CA ALA A 146 -1.02 -5.21 16.27
C ALA A 146 -2.46 -5.65 15.93
N PRO A 147 -3.20 -6.23 16.90
CA PRO A 147 -4.60 -6.58 16.74
C PRO A 147 -5.46 -5.37 16.33
N LEU A 148 -6.49 -5.61 15.51
CA LEU A 148 -7.33 -4.55 14.97
C LEU A 148 -8.04 -3.73 16.07
N GLU A 149 -8.46 -4.39 17.15
CA GLU A 149 -9.10 -3.73 18.29
C GLU A 149 -8.14 -2.77 19.00
N GLU A 150 -6.90 -3.20 19.24
CA GLU A 150 -5.85 -2.36 19.83
C GLU A 150 -5.54 -1.15 18.93
N LYS A 151 -5.45 -1.36 17.62
CA LYS A 151 -5.25 -0.27 16.65
C LYS A 151 -6.38 0.75 16.70
N ARG A 152 -7.64 0.30 16.80
CA ARG A 152 -8.80 1.19 16.88
C ARG A 152 -8.85 1.95 18.21
N ALA A 153 -8.49 1.30 19.31
CA ALA A 153 -8.49 1.89 20.64
C ALA A 153 -7.35 2.90 20.87
N TRP A 154 -6.24 2.78 20.12
CA TRP A 154 -5.06 3.60 20.36
C TRP A 154 -5.28 5.10 20.09
N ASP A 155 -5.97 5.45 19.02
CA ASP A 155 -6.18 6.83 18.58
C ASP A 155 -7.58 6.99 17.95
N PRO A 156 -8.65 6.86 18.74
CA PRO A 156 -10.01 6.85 18.22
C PRO A 156 -10.44 8.18 17.59
N ASP A 157 -9.85 9.29 18.01
CA ASP A 157 -10.13 10.64 17.49
C ASP A 157 -9.09 11.14 16.48
N GLY A 158 -8.04 10.35 16.18
CA GLY A 158 -7.00 10.64 15.19
C GLY A 158 -5.99 11.72 15.60
N ARG A 159 -6.08 12.25 16.84
CA ARG A 159 -5.24 13.38 17.29
C ARG A 159 -3.77 13.03 17.44
N LYS A 160 -3.46 11.81 17.89
CA LYS A 160 -2.07 11.36 18.06
C LYS A 160 -1.35 11.26 16.71
N LYS A 161 -2.00 10.65 15.73
CA LYS A 161 -1.46 10.55 14.36
C LYS A 161 -1.28 11.93 13.73
N GLU A 162 -2.29 12.79 13.88
CA GLU A 162 -2.25 14.12 13.31
C GLU A 162 -1.13 14.97 13.94
N ALA A 163 -0.88 14.87 15.24
CA ALA A 163 0.23 15.54 15.91
C ALA A 163 1.57 15.08 15.36
N LEU A 164 1.77 13.76 15.17
CA LEU A 164 3.00 13.22 14.58
C LEU A 164 3.15 13.61 13.11
N ARG A 165 2.05 13.51 12.33
CA ARG A 165 2.01 13.95 10.93
C ARG A 165 2.45 15.40 10.79
N ALA A 166 1.86 16.31 11.58
CA ALA A 166 2.17 17.74 11.54
C ALA A 166 3.62 18.03 11.94
N ALA A 167 4.11 17.38 13.00
CA ALA A 167 5.49 17.51 13.45
C ALA A 167 6.49 17.00 12.40
N GLY A 168 6.20 15.87 11.76
CA GLY A 168 7.00 15.32 10.68
C GLY A 168 7.01 16.22 9.44
N ALA A 169 5.85 16.70 9.01
CA ALA A 169 5.70 17.56 7.84
C ALA A 169 6.48 18.89 7.99
N ALA A 170 6.54 19.44 9.19
CA ALA A 170 7.31 20.66 9.47
C ALA A 170 8.83 20.48 9.28
N LEU A 171 9.35 19.26 9.49
CA LEU A 171 10.77 18.93 9.41
C LEU A 171 11.18 18.27 8.09
N LEU A 172 10.21 17.83 7.29
CA LEU A 172 10.37 17.16 6.00
C LEU A 172 9.57 17.91 4.90
N PRO A 173 9.81 19.21 4.70
CA PRO A 173 8.99 20.02 3.79
C PRO A 173 9.11 19.61 2.32
N GLU A 174 10.13 18.84 1.95
CA GLU A 174 10.33 18.28 0.60
C GLU A 174 9.57 17.00 0.35
N LEU A 175 9.09 16.33 1.39
CA LEU A 175 8.35 15.08 1.33
C LEU A 175 6.87 15.28 1.68
N GLU A 176 6.09 14.27 1.42
CA GLU A 176 4.68 14.20 1.81
C GLU A 176 4.54 13.34 3.06
N VAL A 177 3.93 13.89 4.10
CA VAL A 177 3.65 13.19 5.37
C VAL A 177 2.15 13.07 5.51
N ARG A 178 1.64 11.84 5.48
CA ARG A 178 0.21 11.54 5.51
C ARG A 178 -0.15 10.64 6.69
N SER A 179 -1.35 10.81 7.23
CA SER A 179 -1.94 9.81 8.12
C SER A 179 -2.33 8.60 7.29
N GLY A 180 -1.80 7.42 7.65
CA GLY A 180 -2.17 6.14 7.08
C GLY A 180 -3.37 5.51 7.79
N GLY A 181 -3.36 4.19 8.01
CA GLY A 181 -4.40 3.46 8.73
C GLY A 181 -4.64 3.94 10.16
N SER A 182 -5.17 3.08 11.02
CA SER A 182 -5.59 3.49 12.38
C SER A 182 -4.46 4.03 13.26
N THR A 183 -3.22 3.54 13.08
CA THR A 183 -2.07 3.88 13.94
C THR A 183 -0.85 4.35 13.16
N SER A 184 -0.98 4.63 11.85
CA SER A 184 0.17 4.82 10.97
C SER A 184 0.31 6.25 10.47
N VAL A 185 1.56 6.65 10.26
CA VAL A 185 1.96 7.84 9.51
C VAL A 185 2.93 7.40 8.43
N ASP A 186 2.64 7.77 7.19
CA ASP A 186 3.40 7.42 6.00
C ASP A 186 4.14 8.64 5.45
N VAL A 187 5.39 8.44 5.04
CA VAL A 187 6.20 9.47 4.38
C VAL A 187 6.63 8.97 3.01
N THR A 188 6.32 9.75 1.99
CA THR A 188 6.65 9.48 0.58
C THR A 188 7.20 10.72 -0.09
N ARG A 189 7.61 10.62 -1.36
CA ARG A 189 7.80 11.82 -2.20
C ARG A 189 6.46 12.51 -2.41
N LYS A 190 6.49 13.82 -2.61
CA LYS A 190 5.30 14.62 -2.95
C LYS A 190 4.67 14.14 -4.26
N GLY A 191 3.34 14.16 -4.32
CA GLY A 191 2.58 13.76 -5.48
C GLY A 191 2.43 12.25 -5.66
N ILE A 192 2.92 11.44 -4.70
CA ILE A 192 2.75 9.99 -4.73
C ILE A 192 1.42 9.61 -4.06
N ASP A 193 0.49 9.17 -4.87
CA ASP A 193 -0.79 8.59 -4.45
C ASP A 193 -1.26 7.55 -5.50
N LYS A 194 -2.44 6.98 -5.31
CA LYS A 194 -2.96 6.00 -6.27
C LYS A 194 -3.23 6.60 -7.65
N ALA A 195 -3.54 7.90 -7.72
CA ALA A 195 -3.72 8.59 -9.01
C ALA A 195 -2.40 8.72 -9.78
N TYR A 196 -1.30 8.98 -9.06
CA TYR A 196 0.05 8.95 -9.64
C TYR A 196 0.34 7.58 -10.28
N GLY A 197 0.13 6.48 -9.53
CA GLY A 197 0.40 5.14 -10.05
C GLY A 197 -0.42 4.78 -11.29
N ILE A 198 -1.67 5.22 -11.38
CA ILE A 198 -2.52 4.98 -12.56
C ILE A 198 -2.10 5.86 -13.75
N GLY A 199 -1.42 6.97 -13.53
CA GLY A 199 -0.93 7.89 -14.56
C GLY A 199 0.40 7.47 -15.20
N GLU A 200 1.16 6.57 -14.58
CA GLU A 200 2.43 6.01 -15.07
C GLU A 200 2.17 4.87 -16.07
#